data_d9b631b9328d5f635fe6a9fca63b2b86
#
_entry.id   d9b631b9328d5f635fe6a9fca63b2b86
#
_cell.length_a   1.000
_cell.length_b   1.000
_cell.length_c   1.000
_cell.angle_alpha   90.00
_cell.angle_beta   90.00
_cell.angle_gamma   90.00
#
_symmetry.space_group_name_H-M   'P 1'
#
loop_
_entity.id
_entity.type
_entity.pdbx_description
1 polymer ?
#
loop_
_entity_poly.entity_id
_entity_poly.type
_entity_poly.pdbx_seq_one_letter_code
_entity_poly.pdbx_strand_id
1 'polypeptide(L)'
;MSSRHHDTVPLWSWLFPSLAALLLAAKFGGIVSPDAAPAQLVAAILLFGAVFAAVHHAEVVALRLGEPFGSILLAVAVTVIEVGLIVSILLSGVAGTEAVARDTVFSAVMIVLNGVVGLCLVLGASQHREQSFQLQGASAALAVLAPLACSR
;
A
#
# COMPACT_ATOMS: atom_id res chain seq x y z
N MET A 1 -10.14 -6.03 36.04
CA MET A 1 -9.38 -4.77 36.01
C MET A 1 -9.05 -4.48 34.55
N SER A 2 -9.87 -3.67 33.89
CA SER A 2 -9.72 -3.32 32.49
C SER A 2 -8.73 -2.17 32.41
N SER A 3 -7.50 -2.45 31.99
CA SER A 3 -6.53 -1.43 31.61
C SER A 3 -7.01 -0.80 30.30
N ARG A 4 -7.61 0.37 30.39
CA ARG A 4 -7.81 1.26 29.24
C ARG A 4 -6.41 1.66 28.76
N HIS A 5 -5.89 0.96 27.76
CA HIS A 5 -4.85 1.51 26.94
C HIS A 5 -5.42 2.78 26.31
N HIS A 6 -4.98 3.93 26.79
CA HIS A 6 -5.09 5.17 26.05
C HIS A 6 -4.23 4.99 24.80
N ASP A 7 -4.87 4.63 23.70
CA ASP A 7 -4.26 4.63 22.37
C ASP A 7 -4.02 6.10 22.00
N THR A 8 -2.97 6.67 22.57
CA THR A 8 -2.45 7.97 22.12
C THR A 8 -1.83 7.72 20.75
N VAL A 9 -2.50 8.21 19.72
CA VAL A 9 -1.98 8.17 18.35
C VAL A 9 -0.59 8.81 18.38
N PRO A 10 0.48 8.10 18.02
CA PRO A 10 1.83 8.62 18.17
C PRO A 10 2.01 9.85 17.28
N LEU A 11 2.68 10.88 17.82
CA LEU A 11 2.88 12.17 17.13
C LEU A 11 3.52 12.02 15.75
N TRP A 12 4.35 11.00 15.54
CA TRP A 12 5.00 10.75 14.26
C TRP A 12 3.99 10.41 13.15
N SER A 13 2.85 9.78 13.48
CA SER A 13 1.83 9.42 12.49
C SER A 13 1.09 10.62 11.90
N TRP A 14 1.12 11.78 12.56
CA TRP A 14 0.62 13.05 12.04
C TRP A 14 1.72 13.88 11.41
N LEU A 15 2.94 13.78 11.93
CA LEU A 15 4.07 14.62 11.52
C LEU A 15 4.53 14.28 10.09
N PHE A 16 4.64 13.00 9.73
CA PHE A 16 5.07 12.60 8.39
C PHE A 16 4.09 13.02 7.28
N PRO A 17 2.78 12.76 7.39
CA PRO A 17 1.84 13.21 6.37
C PRO A 17 1.75 14.74 6.25
N SER A 18 1.83 15.47 7.36
CA SER A 18 1.78 16.93 7.34
C SER A 18 3.03 17.54 6.70
N LEU A 19 4.22 17.01 6.98
CA LEU A 19 5.46 17.44 6.33
C LEU A 19 5.48 17.09 4.85
N ALA A 20 4.96 15.91 4.47
CA ALA A 20 4.84 15.51 3.07
C ALA A 20 3.89 16.45 2.31
N ALA A 21 2.75 16.80 2.90
CA ALA A 21 1.80 17.76 2.34
C ALA A 21 2.40 19.16 2.19
N LEU A 22 3.17 19.61 3.19
CA LEU A 22 3.87 20.90 3.15
C LEU A 22 4.94 20.94 2.05
N LEU A 23 5.71 19.86 1.91
CA LEU A 23 6.70 19.75 0.83
C LEU A 23 6.01 19.77 -0.55
N LEU A 24 4.89 19.08 -0.68
CA LEU A 24 4.11 19.06 -1.91
C LEU A 24 3.57 20.47 -2.25
N ALA A 25 3.03 21.18 -1.25
CA ALA A 25 2.56 22.57 -1.42
C ALA A 25 3.71 23.51 -1.80
N ALA A 26 4.89 23.38 -1.21
CA ALA A 26 6.07 24.15 -1.55
C ALA A 26 6.56 23.89 -2.98
N LYS A 27 6.46 22.63 -3.45
CA LYS A 27 6.76 22.26 -4.83
C LYS A 27 5.79 22.90 -5.81
N PHE A 28 4.49 22.85 -5.55
CA PHE A 28 3.48 23.49 -6.39
C PHE A 28 3.57 25.03 -6.35
N GLY A 29 4.02 25.61 -5.23
CA GLY A 29 4.31 27.03 -5.09
C GLY A 29 5.59 27.51 -5.77
N GLY A 30 6.37 26.60 -6.41
CA GLY A 30 7.60 26.95 -7.11
C GLY A 30 8.79 27.30 -6.19
N ILE A 31 8.67 27.04 -4.88
CA ILE A 31 9.71 27.35 -3.88
C ILE A 31 10.84 26.33 -3.94
N VAL A 32 10.52 25.08 -4.30
CA VAL A 32 11.48 23.96 -4.37
C VAL A 32 11.58 23.49 -5.81
N SER A 33 12.80 23.52 -6.38
CA SER A 33 13.05 22.97 -7.71
C SER A 33 12.95 21.43 -7.67
N PRO A 34 12.13 20.82 -8.55
CA PRO A 34 11.89 19.37 -8.53
C PRO A 34 13.13 18.52 -8.84
N ASP A 35 14.14 19.11 -9.50
CA ASP A 35 15.34 18.41 -9.97
C ASP A 35 16.50 18.43 -8.98
N ALA A 36 16.36 19.09 -7.84
CA ALA A 36 17.40 19.10 -6.82
C ALA A 36 17.48 17.74 -6.11
N ALA A 37 18.61 17.04 -6.24
CA ALA A 37 18.84 15.75 -5.62
C ALA A 37 18.50 15.70 -4.10
N PRO A 38 18.84 16.72 -3.29
CA PRO A 38 18.45 16.72 -1.88
C PRO A 38 16.94 16.79 -1.66
N ALA A 39 16.21 17.50 -2.53
CA ALA A 39 14.75 17.57 -2.45
C ALA A 39 14.10 16.24 -2.76
N GLN A 40 14.62 15.49 -3.71
CA GLN A 40 14.15 14.15 -4.06
C GLN A 40 14.38 13.16 -2.91
N LEU A 41 15.55 13.20 -2.27
CA LEU A 41 15.84 12.36 -1.09
C LEU A 41 14.90 12.65 0.08
N VAL A 42 14.68 13.93 0.39
CA VAL A 42 13.73 14.34 1.42
C VAL A 42 12.31 13.88 1.08
N ALA A 43 11.89 14.03 -0.17
CA ALA A 43 10.59 13.56 -0.63
C ALA A 43 10.43 12.04 -0.48
N ALA A 44 11.46 11.26 -0.81
CA ALA A 44 11.45 9.81 -0.64
C ALA A 44 11.32 9.41 0.84
N ILE A 45 12.09 10.03 1.73
CA ILE A 45 12.02 9.74 3.17
C ILE A 45 10.64 10.11 3.74
N LEU A 46 10.09 11.27 3.36
CA LEU A 46 8.78 11.71 3.80
C LEU A 46 7.67 10.80 3.24
N LEU A 47 7.82 10.32 2.00
CA LEU A 47 6.89 9.36 1.40
C LEU A 47 6.88 8.03 2.18
N PHE A 48 8.05 7.48 2.49
CA PHE A 48 8.15 6.27 3.33
C PHE A 48 7.48 6.48 4.68
N GLY A 49 7.79 7.58 5.37
CA GLY A 49 7.17 7.91 6.65
C GLY A 49 5.65 8.06 6.55
N ALA A 50 5.15 8.70 5.49
CA ALA A 50 3.72 8.88 5.25
C ALA A 50 3.02 7.53 4.98
N VAL A 51 3.66 6.60 4.25
CA VAL A 51 3.12 5.25 4.02
C VAL A 51 2.98 4.49 5.35
N PHE A 52 4.01 4.48 6.19
CA PHE A 52 3.92 3.84 7.51
C PHE A 52 2.86 4.49 8.40
N ALA A 53 2.72 5.81 8.36
CA ALA A 53 1.66 6.52 9.08
C ALA A 53 0.26 6.11 8.56
N ALA A 54 0.08 6.00 7.25
CA ALA A 54 -1.16 5.57 6.64
C ALA A 54 -1.53 4.13 7.05
N VAL A 55 -0.56 3.21 7.02
CA VAL A 55 -0.75 1.82 7.47
C VAL A 55 -1.19 1.78 8.94
N HIS A 56 -0.51 2.54 9.81
CA HIS A 56 -0.86 2.60 11.23
C HIS A 56 -2.30 3.13 11.45
N HIS A 57 -2.68 4.21 10.75
CA HIS A 57 -4.06 4.73 10.83
C HIS A 57 -5.08 3.73 10.30
N ALA A 58 -4.78 3.06 9.20
CA ALA A 58 -5.64 2.04 8.63
C ALA A 58 -5.85 0.86 9.60
N GLU A 59 -4.78 0.41 10.27
CA GLU A 59 -4.85 -0.64 11.29
C GLU A 59 -5.73 -0.23 12.48
N VAL A 60 -5.55 0.99 13.01
CA VAL A 60 -6.39 1.52 14.10
C VAL A 60 -7.86 1.57 13.70
N VAL A 61 -8.17 2.00 12.48
CA VAL A 61 -9.55 2.03 11.97
C VAL A 61 -10.12 0.62 11.82
N ALA A 62 -9.33 -0.32 11.27
CA ALA A 62 -9.74 -1.71 11.11
C ALA A 62 -10.05 -2.37 12.46
N LEU A 63 -9.19 -2.15 13.46
CA LEU A 63 -9.39 -2.68 14.82
C LEU A 63 -10.65 -2.10 15.49
N ARG A 64 -10.98 -0.82 15.25
CA ARG A 64 -12.19 -0.18 15.80
C ARG A 64 -13.47 -0.72 15.18
N LEU A 65 -13.44 -1.06 13.90
CA LEU A 65 -14.61 -1.59 13.18
C LEU A 65 -14.83 -3.07 13.47
N GLY A 66 -13.75 -3.78 13.86
CA GLY A 66 -13.78 -5.22 14.07
C GLY A 66 -13.89 -6.01 12.75
N GLU A 67 -13.68 -7.32 12.86
CA GLU A 67 -13.85 -8.23 11.72
C GLU A 67 -15.33 -8.58 11.51
N PRO A 68 -15.79 -8.71 10.24
CA PRO A 68 -15.04 -8.60 8.98
C PRO A 68 -14.99 -7.19 8.37
N PHE A 69 -15.65 -6.21 8.99
CA PHE A 69 -15.84 -4.88 8.38
C PHE A 69 -14.54 -4.09 8.22
N GLY A 70 -13.58 -4.25 9.13
CA GLY A 70 -12.28 -3.59 9.06
C GLY A 70 -11.48 -4.00 7.82
N SER A 71 -11.41 -5.29 7.54
CA SER A 71 -10.70 -5.82 6.37
C SER A 71 -11.36 -5.45 5.06
N ILE A 72 -12.71 -5.46 5.02
CA ILE A 72 -13.46 -5.04 3.83
C ILE A 72 -13.24 -3.55 3.54
N LEU A 73 -13.30 -2.70 4.57
CA LEU A 73 -13.07 -1.26 4.41
C LEU A 73 -11.66 -0.98 3.88
N LEU A 74 -10.65 -1.65 4.42
CA LEU A 74 -9.26 -1.50 3.96
C LEU A 74 -9.11 -1.93 2.50
N ALA A 75 -9.67 -3.08 2.12
CA ALA A 75 -9.61 -3.57 0.74
C ALA A 75 -10.26 -2.58 -0.22
N VAL A 76 -11.45 -2.06 0.10
CA VAL A 76 -12.15 -1.06 -0.72
C VAL A 76 -11.35 0.24 -0.81
N ALA A 77 -10.82 0.74 0.31
CA ALA A 77 -10.04 1.98 0.33
C ALA A 77 -8.78 1.88 -0.54
N VAL A 78 -8.03 0.79 -0.44
CA VAL A 78 -6.84 0.54 -1.27
C VAL A 78 -7.23 0.47 -2.75
N THR A 79 -8.27 -0.28 -3.08
CA THR A 79 -8.76 -0.40 -4.47
C THR A 79 -9.14 0.96 -5.05
N VAL A 80 -9.85 1.81 -4.29
CA VAL A 80 -10.22 3.16 -4.73
C VAL A 80 -8.99 4.02 -5.02
N ILE A 81 -7.96 3.93 -4.15
CA ILE A 81 -6.70 4.67 -4.34
C ILE A 81 -5.97 4.17 -5.59
N GLU A 82 -5.85 2.85 -5.78
CA GLU A 82 -5.18 2.27 -6.95
C GLU A 82 -5.87 2.66 -8.26
N VAL A 83 -7.19 2.50 -8.33
CA VAL A 83 -7.97 2.90 -9.51
C VAL A 83 -7.86 4.41 -9.75
N GLY A 84 -7.92 5.23 -8.69
CA GLY A 84 -7.76 6.67 -8.78
C GLY A 84 -6.40 7.08 -9.34
N LEU A 85 -5.33 6.42 -8.94
CA LEU A 85 -3.98 6.64 -9.48
C LEU A 85 -3.88 6.25 -10.96
N ILE A 86 -4.40 5.10 -11.35
CA ILE A 86 -4.41 4.64 -12.75
C ILE A 86 -5.18 5.61 -13.63
N VAL A 87 -6.39 6.02 -13.20
CA VAL A 87 -7.21 7.00 -13.94
C VAL A 87 -6.48 8.34 -14.06
N SER A 88 -5.84 8.81 -12.98
CA SER A 88 -5.07 10.06 -12.98
C SER A 88 -3.92 10.02 -14.00
N ILE A 89 -3.20 8.90 -14.08
CA ILE A 89 -2.11 8.71 -15.04
C ILE A 89 -2.67 8.66 -16.47
N LEU A 90 -3.75 7.94 -16.71
CA LEU A 90 -4.38 7.88 -18.04
C LEU A 90 -4.87 9.24 -18.52
N LEU A 91 -5.43 10.05 -17.62
CA LEU A 91 -5.89 11.40 -17.93
C LEU A 91 -4.75 12.42 -18.11
N SER A 92 -3.54 12.10 -17.68
CA SER A 92 -2.38 12.98 -17.87
C SER A 92 -1.96 13.17 -19.33
N GLY A 93 -2.43 12.30 -20.24
CA GLY A 93 -2.18 12.39 -21.68
C GLY A 93 -0.72 12.14 -22.09
N VAL A 94 0.10 11.58 -21.20
CA VAL A 94 1.49 11.24 -21.50
C VAL A 94 1.53 10.03 -22.42
N ALA A 95 2.32 10.09 -23.49
CA ALA A 95 2.47 8.97 -24.41
C ALA A 95 2.99 7.71 -23.70
N GLY A 96 2.39 6.56 -23.98
CA GLY A 96 2.77 5.27 -23.38
C GLY A 96 1.99 4.90 -22.11
N THR A 97 1.06 5.75 -21.64
CA THR A 97 0.23 5.44 -20.46
C THR A 97 -0.84 4.38 -20.72
N GLU A 98 -1.09 4.01 -21.97
CA GLU A 98 -2.12 3.04 -22.37
C GLU A 98 -1.90 1.65 -21.75
N ALA A 99 -0.62 1.28 -21.56
CA ALA A 99 -0.26 0.00 -20.95
C ALA A 99 -0.20 0.04 -19.42
N VAL A 100 -0.24 1.22 -18.80
CA VAL A 100 -0.01 1.41 -17.35
C VAL A 100 -1.00 0.60 -16.52
N ALA A 101 -2.28 0.59 -16.87
CA ALA A 101 -3.29 -0.17 -16.12
C ALA A 101 -2.96 -1.66 -16.10
N ARG A 102 -2.65 -2.23 -17.27
CA ARG A 102 -2.27 -3.64 -17.40
C ARG A 102 -0.98 -3.95 -16.64
N ASP A 103 0.04 -3.15 -16.85
CA ASP A 103 1.37 -3.37 -16.28
C ASP A 103 1.34 -3.21 -14.74
N THR A 104 0.52 -2.31 -14.21
CA THR A 104 0.29 -2.14 -12.77
C THR A 104 -0.34 -3.39 -12.16
N VAL A 105 -1.39 -3.94 -12.79
CA VAL A 105 -2.04 -5.18 -12.32
C VAL A 105 -1.07 -6.36 -12.34
N PHE A 106 -0.33 -6.55 -13.42
CA PHE A 106 0.68 -7.63 -13.49
C PHE A 106 1.80 -7.44 -12.48
N SER A 107 2.26 -6.21 -12.27
CA SER A 107 3.27 -5.90 -11.25
C SER A 107 2.76 -6.20 -9.85
N ALA A 108 1.53 -5.83 -9.53
CA ALA A 108 0.91 -6.14 -8.24
C ALA A 108 0.81 -7.66 -8.00
N VAL A 109 0.37 -8.42 -9.00
CA VAL A 109 0.33 -9.89 -8.93
C VAL A 109 1.73 -10.47 -8.69
N MET A 110 2.75 -9.98 -9.42
CA MET A 110 4.14 -10.43 -9.22
C MET A 110 4.68 -10.09 -7.84
N ILE A 111 4.38 -8.90 -7.31
CA ILE A 111 4.80 -8.49 -5.96
C ILE A 111 4.15 -9.39 -4.91
N VAL A 112 2.86 -9.68 -5.04
CA VAL A 112 2.16 -10.55 -4.09
C VAL A 112 2.71 -11.97 -4.15
N LEU A 113 2.80 -12.57 -5.33
CA LEU A 113 3.21 -13.97 -5.47
C LEU A 113 4.71 -14.19 -5.14
N ASN A 114 5.58 -13.30 -5.57
CA ASN A 114 7.02 -13.48 -5.34
C ASN A 114 7.51 -12.73 -4.09
N GLY A 115 7.05 -11.51 -3.87
CA GLY A 115 7.47 -10.69 -2.74
C GLY A 115 6.83 -11.16 -1.43
N VAL A 116 5.51 -11.05 -1.32
CA VAL A 116 4.82 -11.32 -0.05
C VAL A 116 4.89 -12.81 0.30
N VAL A 117 4.56 -13.70 -0.63
CA VAL A 117 4.62 -15.17 -0.38
C VAL A 117 6.06 -15.60 -0.12
N GLY A 118 7.02 -15.12 -0.92
CA GLY A 118 8.44 -15.40 -0.73
C GLY A 118 8.95 -14.93 0.64
N LEU A 119 8.57 -13.73 1.07
CA LEU A 119 8.92 -13.20 2.39
C LEU A 119 8.31 -14.05 3.52
N CYS A 120 7.04 -14.42 3.40
CA CYS A 120 6.37 -15.30 4.36
C CYS A 120 7.08 -16.65 4.49
N LEU A 121 7.52 -17.23 3.35
CA LEU A 121 8.26 -18.48 3.36
C LEU A 121 9.63 -18.34 4.03
N VAL A 122 10.36 -17.28 3.74
CA VAL A 122 11.68 -17.02 4.35
C VAL A 122 11.56 -16.79 5.85
N LEU A 123 10.63 -15.95 6.28
CA LEU A 123 10.40 -15.70 7.71
C LEU A 123 9.88 -16.93 8.44
N GLY A 124 8.96 -17.66 7.82
CA GLY A 124 8.44 -18.89 8.39
C GLY A 124 9.51 -19.99 8.49
N ALA A 125 10.34 -20.18 7.47
CA ALA A 125 11.44 -21.15 7.48
C ALA A 125 12.51 -20.81 8.53
N SER A 126 12.66 -19.56 8.89
CA SER A 126 13.58 -19.16 9.96
C SER A 126 13.10 -19.55 11.36
N GLN A 127 11.79 -19.74 11.55
CA GLN A 127 11.18 -20.06 12.85
C GLN A 127 10.70 -21.51 12.95
N HIS A 128 10.29 -22.12 11.85
CA HIS A 128 9.73 -23.47 11.81
C HIS A 128 10.41 -24.28 10.71
N ARG A 129 10.75 -25.55 11.02
CA ARG A 129 11.36 -26.47 10.05
C ARG A 129 10.41 -26.93 8.94
N GLU A 130 9.11 -26.93 9.22
CA GLU A 130 8.07 -27.29 8.27
C GLU A 130 7.00 -26.21 8.24
N GLN A 131 6.55 -25.85 7.05
CA GLN A 131 5.45 -24.91 6.85
C GLN A 131 4.32 -25.64 6.16
N SER A 132 3.12 -25.54 6.73
CA SER A 132 1.90 -26.01 6.10
C SER A 132 1.05 -24.81 5.70
N PHE A 133 0.48 -24.83 4.51
CA PHE A 133 -0.51 -23.84 4.09
C PHE A 133 -1.87 -24.50 3.88
N GLN A 134 -2.93 -23.73 4.08
CA GLN A 134 -4.27 -24.23 3.90
C GLN A 134 -4.67 -24.20 2.42
N LEU A 135 -4.90 -25.39 1.85
CA LEU A 135 -5.29 -25.56 0.44
C LEU A 135 -6.56 -24.79 0.07
N GLN A 136 -7.50 -24.62 0.99
CA GLN A 136 -8.73 -23.86 0.74
C GLN A 136 -8.47 -22.38 0.42
N GLY A 137 -7.58 -21.72 1.17
CA GLY A 137 -7.20 -20.32 0.91
C GLY A 137 -6.46 -20.16 -0.41
N ALA A 138 -5.52 -21.06 -0.70
CA ALA A 138 -4.75 -21.03 -1.94
C ALA A 138 -5.63 -21.31 -3.17
N SER A 139 -6.54 -22.28 -3.10
CA SER A 139 -7.45 -22.60 -4.20
C SER A 139 -8.46 -21.48 -4.47
N ALA A 140 -8.97 -20.81 -3.43
CA ALA A 140 -9.85 -19.65 -3.59
C ALA A 140 -9.14 -18.48 -4.26
N ALA A 141 -7.90 -18.16 -3.86
CA ALA A 141 -7.11 -17.12 -4.49
C ALA A 141 -6.80 -17.42 -5.96
N LEU A 142 -6.40 -18.66 -6.27
CA LEU A 142 -6.13 -19.10 -7.65
C LEU A 142 -7.38 -19.10 -8.52
N ALA A 143 -8.54 -19.46 -7.97
CA ALA A 143 -9.82 -19.44 -8.71
C ALA A 143 -10.21 -18.02 -9.16
N VAL A 144 -9.78 -16.98 -8.44
CA VAL A 144 -9.98 -15.57 -8.82
C VAL A 144 -8.88 -15.09 -9.76
N LEU A 145 -7.62 -15.40 -9.48
CA LEU A 145 -6.48 -14.91 -10.27
C LEU A 145 -6.38 -15.55 -11.67
N ALA A 146 -6.69 -16.83 -11.79
CA ALA A 146 -6.59 -17.53 -13.08
C ALA A 146 -7.51 -16.96 -14.16
N PRO A 147 -8.81 -16.71 -13.93
CA PRO A 147 -9.67 -16.06 -14.93
C PRO A 147 -9.22 -14.64 -15.26
N LEU A 148 -8.75 -13.85 -14.27
CA LEU A 148 -8.26 -12.50 -14.48
C LEU A 148 -7.00 -12.48 -15.35
N ALA A 149 -6.10 -13.43 -15.17
CA ALA A 149 -4.89 -13.56 -15.98
C ALA A 149 -5.19 -14.03 -17.43
N CYS A 150 -6.28 -14.79 -17.63
CA CYS A 150 -6.68 -15.30 -18.94
C CYS A 150 -7.65 -14.37 -19.69
N SER A 151 -8.25 -13.39 -19.03
CA SER A 151 -9.12 -12.41 -19.69
C SER A 151 -8.26 -11.44 -20.50
N ARG A 152 -8.30 -11.57 -21.81
CA ARG A 152 -7.68 -10.64 -22.78
C ARG A 152 -8.65 -9.52 -23.11
#